data_9fb0b92967fb91a5c0834cd5b8108787
#
_entry.id   9fb0b92967fb91a5c0834cd5b8108787
#
_cell.length_a   1.000
_cell.length_b   1.000
_cell.length_c   1.000
_cell.angle_alpha   90.00
_cell.angle_beta   90.00
_cell.angle_gamma   90.00
#
_symmetry.space_group_name_H-M   'P 1'
#
loop_
_entity.id
_entity.type
_entity.pdbx_description
1 polymer ?
#
loop_
_entity_poly.entity_id
_entity_poly.type
_entity_poly.pdbx_seq_one_letter_code
_entity_poly.pdbx_strand_id
1 'polypeptide(L)'
;MADDVTRLKRLIITALMDKGKYGGAHTPLENITHHLPEEFLHDKKGQKAIDEAVKELSNSGWIIILKKRTGKGSDLHVSINPKAIKEISEFI
;
A
#
# COMPACT_ATOMS: atom_id res chain seq x y z
N MET A 1 -1.60 17.32 2.96
CA MET A 1 -0.22 17.80 2.82
C MET A 1 0.63 16.70 2.22
N ALA A 2 1.63 17.09 1.43
CA ALA A 2 2.52 16.14 0.79
C ALA A 2 3.20 15.20 1.79
N ASP A 3 3.48 15.71 2.99
CA ASP A 3 4.14 14.94 4.03
C ASP A 3 3.30 13.76 4.53
N ASP A 4 1.98 13.91 4.59
CA ASP A 4 1.11 12.83 5.01
C ASP A 4 1.11 11.69 3.99
N VAL A 5 1.07 12.01 2.72
CA VAL A 5 1.12 10.99 1.66
C VAL A 5 2.46 10.27 1.69
N THR A 6 3.56 11.01 1.84
CA THR A 6 4.90 10.41 1.92
C THR A 6 5.03 9.50 3.14
N ARG A 7 4.52 9.95 4.27
CA ARG A 7 4.53 9.15 5.50
C ARG A 7 3.73 7.87 5.32
N LEU A 8 2.55 7.97 4.72
CA LEU A 8 1.71 6.80 4.45
C LEU A 8 2.38 5.84 3.48
N LYS A 9 3.07 6.34 2.47
CA LYS A 9 3.81 5.49 1.53
C LYS A 9 4.86 4.66 2.27
N ARG A 10 5.61 5.27 3.18
CA ARG A 10 6.60 4.55 4.00
C ARG A 10 5.95 3.49 4.86
N LEU A 11 4.83 3.84 5.51
CA LEU A 11 4.13 2.91 6.38
C LEU A 11 3.58 1.71 5.61
N ILE A 12 3.04 1.94 4.45
CA ILE A 12 2.51 0.88 3.59
C ILE A 12 3.63 -0.06 3.15
N ILE A 13 4.72 0.51 2.66
CA ILE A 13 5.89 -0.28 2.22
C ILE A 13 6.46 -1.08 3.37
N THR A 14 6.66 -0.44 4.52
CA THR A 14 7.23 -1.11 5.70
C THR A 14 6.34 -2.27 6.15
N ALA A 15 5.03 -2.07 6.14
CA ALA A 15 4.09 -3.13 6.52
C ALA A 15 4.18 -4.33 5.57
N LEU A 16 4.30 -4.07 4.27
CA LEU A 16 4.45 -5.13 3.27
C LEU A 16 5.76 -5.88 3.44
N MET A 17 6.84 -5.15 3.72
CA MET A 17 8.15 -5.75 3.96
C MET A 17 8.13 -6.63 5.20
N ASP A 18 7.55 -6.13 6.28
CA ASP A 18 7.44 -6.87 7.54
C ASP A 18 6.66 -8.17 7.38
N LYS A 19 5.66 -8.16 6.51
CA LYS A 19 4.85 -9.35 6.22
C LYS A 19 5.46 -10.24 5.14
N GLY A 20 6.56 -9.83 4.54
CA GLY A 20 7.21 -10.58 3.47
C GLY A 20 6.40 -10.68 2.19
N LYS A 21 5.61 -9.66 1.89
CA LYS A 21 4.72 -9.69 0.72
C LYS A 21 5.40 -9.10 -0.51
N TYR A 22 6.10 -9.95 -1.23
CA TYR A 22 6.83 -9.60 -2.45
C TYR A 22 6.33 -10.43 -3.63
N GLY A 23 6.19 -9.79 -4.78
CA GLY A 23 5.85 -10.50 -6.02
C GLY A 23 4.56 -11.28 -5.93
N GLY A 24 4.64 -12.60 -6.08
CA GLY A 24 3.48 -13.48 -6.02
C GLY A 24 2.89 -13.67 -4.63
N ALA A 25 3.64 -13.30 -3.58
CA ALA A 25 3.15 -13.37 -2.20
C ALA A 25 2.43 -12.06 -1.87
N HIS A 26 1.14 -12.01 -2.15
CA HIS A 26 0.34 -10.81 -1.95
C HIS A 26 -0.64 -10.96 -0.78
N THR A 27 -1.18 -9.84 -0.32
CA THR A 27 -2.13 -9.79 0.78
C THR A 27 -3.25 -8.82 0.41
N PRO A 28 -4.47 -8.98 0.97
CA PRO A 28 -5.51 -7.99 0.74
C PRO A 28 -5.03 -6.61 1.15
N LEU A 29 -5.28 -5.61 0.33
CA LEU A 29 -4.89 -4.23 0.61
C LEU A 29 -5.47 -3.77 1.95
N GLU A 30 -6.67 -4.19 2.27
CA GLU A 30 -7.35 -3.88 3.52
C GLU A 30 -6.53 -4.29 4.74
N ASN A 31 -5.82 -5.42 4.66
CA ASN A 31 -4.97 -5.88 5.77
C ASN A 31 -3.81 -4.92 6.06
N ILE A 32 -3.42 -4.15 5.06
CA ILE A 32 -2.35 -3.16 5.21
C ILE A 32 -2.93 -1.83 5.67
N THR A 33 -3.98 -1.35 5.00
CA THR A 33 -4.55 -0.04 5.31
C THR A 33 -5.23 0.01 6.67
N HIS A 34 -5.76 -1.12 7.12
CA HIS A 34 -6.45 -1.22 8.41
C HIS A 34 -5.51 -0.92 9.59
N HIS A 35 -4.22 -1.15 9.43
CA HIS A 35 -3.23 -0.93 10.48
C HIS A 35 -2.52 0.42 10.38
N LEU A 36 -2.95 1.29 9.48
CA LEU A 36 -2.42 2.65 9.39
C LEU A 36 -2.88 3.46 10.59
N PRO A 37 -2.19 4.57 10.91
CA PRO A 37 -2.57 5.39 12.09
C PRO A 37 -4.04 5.81 12.04
N GLU A 38 -4.69 5.77 13.19
CA GLU A 38 -6.11 6.07 13.29
C GLU A 38 -6.49 7.45 12.76
N GLU A 39 -5.58 8.40 12.86
CA GLU A 39 -5.82 9.75 12.35
C GLU A 39 -6.17 9.77 10.86
N PHE A 40 -5.79 8.73 10.12
CA PHE A 40 -6.12 8.61 8.70
C PHE A 40 -7.33 7.73 8.43
N LEU A 41 -7.84 7.02 9.42
CA LEU A 41 -8.88 6.01 9.20
C LEU A 41 -10.30 6.53 9.43
N HIS A 42 -10.46 7.66 10.13
CA HIS A 42 -11.76 8.11 10.61
C HIS A 42 -12.42 9.23 9.83
N ASP A 43 -11.74 9.84 8.89
CA ASP A 43 -12.36 10.90 8.11
C ASP A 43 -12.02 10.81 6.63
N LYS A 44 -12.69 11.63 5.84
CA LYS A 44 -12.53 11.63 4.39
C LYS A 44 -11.15 12.10 3.95
N LYS A 45 -10.55 13.02 4.70
CA LYS A 45 -9.21 13.52 4.39
C LYS A 45 -8.18 12.42 4.53
N GLY A 46 -8.29 11.65 5.61
CA GLY A 46 -7.40 10.53 5.86
C GLY A 46 -7.53 9.47 4.78
N GLN A 47 -8.76 9.10 4.45
CA GLN A 47 -9.01 8.12 3.39
C GLN A 47 -8.46 8.59 2.05
N LYS A 48 -8.62 9.86 1.74
CA LYS A 48 -8.10 10.43 0.51
C LYS A 48 -6.56 10.38 0.47
N ALA A 49 -5.92 10.64 1.60
CA ALA A 49 -4.46 10.56 1.70
C ALA A 49 -3.97 9.13 1.49
N ILE A 50 -4.68 8.15 2.07
CA ILE A 50 -4.36 6.74 1.89
C ILE A 50 -4.50 6.34 0.42
N ASP A 51 -5.60 6.71 -0.21
CA ASP A 51 -5.84 6.41 -1.62
C ASP A 51 -4.76 7.03 -2.50
N GLU A 52 -4.35 8.25 -2.20
CA GLU A 52 -3.30 8.93 -2.94
C GLU A 52 -1.96 8.23 -2.77
N ALA A 53 -1.63 7.81 -1.55
CA ALA A 53 -0.39 7.08 -1.28
C ALA A 53 -0.35 5.76 -2.07
N VAL A 54 -1.43 5.00 -2.04
CA VAL A 54 -1.53 3.73 -2.77
C VAL A 54 -1.39 3.98 -4.27
N LYS A 55 -2.07 5.00 -4.76
CA LYS A 55 -2.02 5.35 -6.18
C LYS A 55 -0.60 5.72 -6.62
N GLU A 56 0.09 6.54 -5.83
CA GLU A 56 1.46 6.94 -6.15
C GLU A 56 2.42 5.75 -6.13
N LEU A 57 2.29 4.88 -5.13
CA LEU A 57 3.12 3.68 -5.06
C LEU A 57 2.90 2.76 -6.27
N SER A 58 1.64 2.61 -6.67
CA SER A 58 1.29 1.80 -7.84
C SER A 58 1.81 2.43 -9.13
N ASN A 59 1.64 3.74 -9.27
CA ASN A 59 2.10 4.46 -10.47
C ASN A 59 3.62 4.44 -10.61
N SER A 60 4.33 4.45 -9.48
CA SER A 60 5.79 4.36 -9.48
C SER A 60 6.30 2.95 -9.79
N GLY A 61 5.41 1.96 -9.82
CA GLY A 61 5.81 0.59 -10.03
C GLY A 61 6.42 -0.07 -8.80
N TRP A 62 6.28 0.53 -7.63
CA TRP A 62 6.85 0.00 -6.39
C TRP A 62 5.99 -1.08 -5.76
N ILE A 63 4.68 -1.00 -5.96
CA ILE A 63 3.76 -2.04 -5.52
C ILE A 63 2.96 -2.56 -6.72
N ILE A 64 2.50 -3.80 -6.57
CA ILE A 64 1.66 -4.46 -7.56
C ILE A 64 0.26 -4.59 -6.97
N ILE A 65 -0.73 -4.08 -7.67
CA ILE A 65 -2.12 -4.21 -7.26
C ILE A 65 -2.78 -5.30 -8.09
N LEU A 66 -3.33 -6.29 -7.42
CA LEU A 66 -4.05 -7.39 -8.05
C LEU A 66 -5.51 -7.33 -7.62
N LYS A 67 -6.40 -7.44 -8.59
CA LYS A 67 -7.82 -7.49 -8.31
C LYS A 67 -8.26 -8.94 -8.37
N LYS A 68 -8.64 -9.50 -7.22
CA LYS A 68 -9.14 -10.87 -7.16
C LYS A 68 -10.66 -10.87 -7.13
N ARG A 69 -11.25 -11.74 -7.94
CA ARG A 69 -12.69 -11.97 -7.88
C ARG A 69 -13.00 -12.97 -6.81
N THR A 70 -14.01 -12.65 -5.99
CA THR A 70 -14.52 -13.55 -4.97
C THR A 70 -16.01 -13.78 -5.22
N GLY A 71 -16.60 -14.72 -4.52
CA GLY A 71 -18.03 -14.95 -4.63
C GLY A 71 -18.90 -13.79 -4.18
N LYS A 72 -18.33 -12.83 -3.47
CA LYS A 72 -19.02 -11.64 -2.96
C LYS A 72 -18.60 -10.35 -3.62
N GLY A 73 -17.82 -10.42 -4.70
CA GLY A 73 -17.32 -9.23 -5.37
C GLY A 73 -15.85 -9.38 -5.73
N SER A 74 -15.11 -8.31 -5.60
CA SER A 74 -13.67 -8.34 -5.89
C SER A 74 -12.91 -7.64 -4.79
N ASP A 75 -11.76 -8.20 -4.43
CA ASP A 75 -10.84 -7.64 -3.45
C ASP A 75 -9.57 -7.22 -4.14
N LEU A 76 -9.01 -6.10 -3.68
CA LEU A 76 -7.69 -5.67 -4.12
C LEU A 76 -6.64 -6.34 -3.23
N HIS A 77 -5.64 -6.92 -3.87
CA HIS A 77 -4.47 -7.48 -3.20
C HIS A 77 -3.25 -6.69 -3.59
N VAL A 78 -2.26 -6.68 -2.73
CA VAL A 78 -1.07 -5.86 -2.92
C VAL A 78 0.19 -6.63 -2.54
N SER A 79 1.27 -6.36 -3.25
CA SER A 79 2.60 -6.87 -2.92
C SER A 79 3.63 -5.85 -3.37
N ILE A 80 4.85 -5.99 -2.86
CA ILE A 80 5.98 -5.17 -3.31
C ILE A 80 6.49 -5.74 -4.64
N ASN A 81 6.77 -4.86 -5.58
CA ASN A 81 7.42 -5.25 -6.82
C ASN A 81 8.90 -5.53 -6.52
N PRO A 82 9.37 -6.79 -6.67
CA PRO A 82 10.76 -7.13 -6.37
C PRO A 82 11.77 -6.33 -7.19
N LYS A 83 11.36 -5.88 -8.38
CA LYS A 83 12.23 -5.09 -9.25
C LYS A 83 12.47 -3.68 -8.73
N ALA A 84 11.65 -3.21 -7.80
CA ALA A 84 11.75 -1.86 -7.27
C ALA A 84 12.43 -1.80 -5.90
N ILE A 85 12.93 -2.92 -5.39
CA ILE A 85 13.50 -2.99 -4.04
C ILE A 85 14.63 -1.99 -3.83
N LYS A 86 15.48 -1.80 -4.83
CA LYS A 86 16.60 -0.88 -4.72
C LYS A 86 16.11 0.56 -4.53
N GLU A 87 15.16 0.98 -5.37
CA GLU A 87 14.58 2.32 -5.26
C GLU A 87 13.84 2.51 -3.94
N ILE A 88 13.11 1.48 -3.52
CA ILE A 88 12.36 1.50 -2.27
C ILE A 88 13.32 1.66 -1.10
N SER A 89 14.43 0.92 -1.10
CA SER A 89 15.44 0.99 -0.03
C SER A 89 16.01 2.39 0.11
N GLU A 90 16.14 3.12 -0.98
CA GLU A 90 16.63 4.49 -0.95
C GLU A 90 15.58 5.46 -0.42
N PHE A 91 14.31 5.10 -0.53
CA PHE A 91 13.20 5.94 -0.09
C PHE A 91 12.94 5.81 1.42
N ILE A 92 13.00 4.58 1.96
CA ILE A 92 12.65 4.32 3.37
C ILE A 92 13.81 4.50 4.36
#